data_18f3d6720c8921299b1c3715c717c299
#
_entry.id   18f3d6720c8921299b1c3715c717c299
#
_cell.length_a   1.000
_cell.length_b   1.000
_cell.length_c   1.000
_cell.angle_alpha   90.00
_cell.angle_beta   90.00
_cell.angle_gamma   90.00
#
_symmetry.space_group_name_H-M   'P 1'
#
loop_
_entity.id
_entity.type
_entity.pdbx_description
1 polymer ?
#
loop_
_entity_poly.entity_id
_entity_poly.type
_entity_poly.pdbx_seq_one_letter_code
_entity_poly.pdbx_strand_id
1 'polypeptide(L)'
;MKRLLAILALAVAPVFAHAWEPTKPVTVIVGNTPGAGNEIAFRKLADIVQKQNPKFVYVVQNIPGADSVVANNKFLTEPNDGYTINLPSHMSSYVTNDIWEKSVKKYNYDSFVDVLTIGKSPLVLVASQKSDITTPDQFVRLIRTATSPINVAVGGGAHRTAFEFLMERGRGNRDLVKPIKFNGPMPAVQSVAQYDGKTGTEFGIMPIAVARPLVEAGKVRAIGFTGTRKMPQYPDVPLLNTVAPGINVYAAWAIQLPPKTDKEIVDWYVKTFGDAVRSEEYREWRRLNVVFYEEDELTPAGLKKNMDELRATFLPVLRTIDLSKE
;
A
#
# COMPACT_ATOMS: atom_id res chain seq x y z
N MET A 1 -30.10 25.50 72.38
CA MET A 1 -29.73 24.31 71.57
C MET A 1 -29.56 24.76 70.10
N LYS A 2 -28.34 25.07 69.71
CA LYS A 2 -28.00 25.50 68.35
C LYS A 2 -27.39 24.30 67.61
N ARG A 3 -28.08 23.80 66.55
CA ARG A 3 -27.57 22.72 65.67
C ARG A 3 -26.69 23.35 64.62
N LEU A 4 -25.38 23.08 64.65
CA LEU A 4 -24.47 23.33 63.58
C LEU A 4 -24.71 22.29 62.46
N LEU A 5 -25.16 22.71 61.26
CA LEU A 5 -25.10 21.91 60.08
C LEU A 5 -23.72 22.17 59.44
N ALA A 6 -22.85 21.15 59.47
CA ALA A 6 -21.62 21.15 58.69
C ALA A 6 -21.96 20.68 57.26
N ILE A 7 -21.93 21.58 56.29
CA ILE A 7 -22.03 21.27 54.85
C ILE A 7 -20.65 20.79 54.39
N LEU A 8 -20.53 19.49 54.14
CA LEU A 8 -19.35 18.89 53.54
C LEU A 8 -19.39 19.19 52.02
N ALA A 9 -18.71 20.24 51.58
CA ALA A 9 -18.53 20.53 50.16
C ALA A 9 -17.54 19.50 49.58
N LEU A 10 -18.06 18.49 48.89
CA LEU A 10 -17.25 17.57 48.07
C LEU A 10 -16.70 18.35 46.88
N ALA A 11 -15.42 18.72 46.94
CA ALA A 11 -14.70 19.31 45.82
C ALA A 11 -14.50 18.22 44.76
N VAL A 12 -15.40 18.19 43.77
CA VAL A 12 -15.19 17.41 42.53
C VAL A 12 -14.09 18.11 41.76
N ALA A 13 -12.85 17.68 41.95
CA ALA A 13 -11.74 18.10 41.08
C ALA A 13 -12.05 17.59 39.65
N PRO A 14 -12.02 18.46 38.65
CA PRO A 14 -12.14 17.99 37.27
C PRO A 14 -10.96 17.06 36.99
N VAL A 15 -11.23 15.78 36.76
CA VAL A 15 -10.27 14.84 36.19
C VAL A 15 -10.10 15.32 34.75
N PHE A 16 -9.06 16.08 34.50
CA PHE A 16 -8.61 16.32 33.12
C PHE A 16 -8.18 14.95 32.56
N ALA A 17 -9.07 14.32 31.83
CA ALA A 17 -8.70 13.18 31.02
C ALA A 17 -7.56 13.67 30.10
N HIS A 18 -6.34 13.27 30.42
CA HIS A 18 -5.18 13.62 29.60
C HIS A 18 -5.32 12.77 28.33
N ALA A 19 -5.70 13.40 27.21
CA ALA A 19 -5.81 12.70 25.93
C ALA A 19 -4.48 12.00 25.65
N TRP A 20 -4.55 10.70 25.29
CA TRP A 20 -3.35 9.93 24.99
C TRP A 20 -2.54 10.59 23.88
N GLU A 21 -1.24 10.73 24.07
CA GLU A 21 -0.26 11.09 23.04
C GLU A 21 1.05 10.33 23.26
N PRO A 22 1.83 10.04 22.21
CA PRO A 22 3.08 9.31 22.37
C PRO A 22 4.13 10.15 23.09
N THR A 23 4.72 9.56 24.16
CA THR A 23 5.79 10.16 24.98
C THR A 23 7.15 9.51 24.76
N LYS A 24 7.20 8.43 23.95
CA LYS A 24 8.41 7.70 23.55
C LYS A 24 8.32 7.39 22.04
N PRO A 25 9.43 6.99 21.38
CA PRO A 25 9.43 6.67 19.95
C PRO A 25 8.41 5.59 19.58
N VAL A 26 7.70 5.82 18.47
CA VAL A 26 6.75 4.87 17.87
C VAL A 26 7.50 3.98 16.87
N THR A 27 7.40 2.67 17.02
CA THR A 27 7.89 1.69 16.06
C THR A 27 6.91 1.57 14.90
N VAL A 28 7.41 1.70 13.68
CA VAL A 28 6.63 1.62 12.44
C VAL A 28 7.04 0.38 11.66
N ILE A 29 6.20 -0.65 11.70
CA ILE A 29 6.45 -1.89 10.98
C ILE A 29 6.04 -1.73 9.51
N VAL A 30 6.94 -2.12 8.60
CA VAL A 30 6.73 -2.11 7.15
C VAL A 30 7.07 -3.48 6.59
N GLY A 31 6.09 -4.14 5.98
CA GLY A 31 6.24 -5.52 5.45
C GLY A 31 6.99 -5.63 4.12
N ASN A 32 7.69 -4.56 3.70
CA ASN A 32 8.44 -4.49 2.45
C ASN A 32 9.88 -4.07 2.70
N THR A 33 10.75 -4.26 1.70
CA THR A 33 12.08 -3.64 1.70
C THR A 33 11.97 -2.11 1.69
N PRO A 34 12.99 -1.39 2.19
CA PRO A 34 13.01 0.09 2.18
C PRO A 34 12.67 0.68 0.81
N GLY A 35 11.98 1.82 0.81
CA GLY A 35 11.57 2.51 -0.41
C GLY A 35 10.23 2.03 -1.00
N ALA A 36 9.45 1.27 -0.26
CA ALA A 36 8.09 0.94 -0.65
C ALA A 36 7.14 2.16 -0.49
N GLY A 37 6.05 2.18 -1.29
CA GLY A 37 5.14 3.32 -1.35
C GLY A 37 4.48 3.68 -0.02
N ASN A 38 4.12 2.68 0.81
CA ASN A 38 3.61 2.89 2.16
C ASN A 38 4.63 3.60 3.07
N GLU A 39 5.89 3.22 3.01
CA GLU A 39 6.95 3.85 3.77
C GLU A 39 7.21 5.28 3.30
N ILE A 40 7.30 5.50 1.98
CA ILE A 40 7.52 6.83 1.40
C ILE A 40 6.39 7.80 1.79
N ALA A 41 5.13 7.36 1.68
CA ALA A 41 3.97 8.17 2.06
C ALA A 41 3.94 8.45 3.56
N PHE A 42 4.21 7.44 4.40
CA PHE A 42 4.26 7.60 5.85
C PHE A 42 5.37 8.57 6.29
N ARG A 43 6.59 8.44 5.76
CA ARG A 43 7.70 9.35 6.11
C ARG A 43 7.33 10.80 5.82
N LYS A 44 6.70 11.08 4.68
CA LYS A 44 6.22 12.42 4.36
C LYS A 44 5.17 12.93 5.37
N LEU A 45 4.22 12.08 5.75
CA LEU A 45 3.23 12.43 6.78
C LEU A 45 3.86 12.63 8.15
N ALA A 46 4.78 11.75 8.54
CA ALA A 46 5.49 11.84 9.81
C ALA A 46 6.32 13.13 9.91
N ASP A 47 6.96 13.57 8.83
CA ASP A 47 7.66 14.86 8.78
C ASP A 47 6.70 16.04 9.03
N ILE A 48 5.48 15.97 8.49
CA ILE A 48 4.45 17.00 8.72
C ILE A 48 3.99 16.96 10.18
N VAL A 49 3.73 15.76 10.71
CA VAL A 49 3.32 15.59 12.12
C VAL A 49 4.42 16.10 13.06
N GLN A 50 5.70 15.80 12.80
CA GLN A 50 6.82 16.27 13.62
C GLN A 50 6.97 17.80 13.64
N LYS A 51 6.65 18.49 12.55
CA LYS A 51 6.63 19.97 12.51
C LYS A 51 5.55 20.54 13.46
N GLN A 52 4.41 19.86 13.59
CA GLN A 52 3.29 20.27 14.42
C GLN A 52 3.44 19.79 15.87
N ASN A 53 4.01 18.60 16.06
CA ASN A 53 4.29 17.97 17.35
C ASN A 53 5.73 17.42 17.36
N PRO A 54 6.72 18.22 17.77
CA PRO A 54 8.14 17.79 17.82
C PRO A 54 8.43 16.63 18.78
N LYS A 55 7.49 16.30 19.68
CA LYS A 55 7.59 15.13 20.57
C LYS A 55 7.31 13.82 19.84
N PHE A 56 6.62 13.86 18.69
CA PHE A 56 6.39 12.66 17.89
C PHE A 56 7.71 12.21 17.24
N VAL A 57 8.24 11.10 17.74
CA VAL A 57 9.45 10.45 17.20
C VAL A 57 9.06 9.05 16.72
N TYR A 58 9.64 8.60 15.61
CA TYR A 58 9.36 7.27 15.08
C TYR A 58 10.61 6.55 14.59
N VAL A 59 10.55 5.23 14.57
CA VAL A 59 11.60 4.35 14.04
C VAL A 59 10.96 3.35 13.07
N VAL A 60 11.39 3.36 11.81
CA VAL A 60 10.90 2.41 10.81
C VAL A 60 11.66 1.09 10.92
N GLN A 61 10.92 -0.01 10.97
CA GLN A 61 11.41 -1.38 10.93
C GLN A 61 10.87 -2.11 9.70
N ASN A 62 11.70 -2.32 8.70
CA ASN A 62 11.36 -3.10 7.52
C ASN A 62 11.50 -4.60 7.83
N ILE A 63 10.43 -5.37 7.62
CA ILE A 63 10.36 -6.81 7.85
C ILE A 63 9.75 -7.47 6.61
N PRO A 64 10.54 -7.59 5.52
CA PRO A 64 10.03 -8.18 4.28
C PRO A 64 9.84 -9.70 4.42
N GLY A 65 8.94 -10.25 3.60
CA GLY A 65 8.72 -11.69 3.48
C GLY A 65 7.25 -12.07 3.29
N ALA A 66 7.02 -13.06 2.42
CA ALA A 66 5.69 -13.61 2.11
C ALA A 66 4.62 -12.51 1.90
N ASP A 67 4.90 -11.56 1.03
CA ASP A 67 4.04 -10.40 0.74
C ASP A 67 3.52 -9.68 2.01
N SER A 68 4.42 -9.34 2.93
CA SER A 68 4.17 -8.71 4.24
C SER A 68 3.59 -9.64 5.33
N VAL A 69 3.36 -10.92 5.07
CA VAL A 69 2.81 -11.84 6.09
C VAL A 69 3.74 -11.98 7.30
N VAL A 70 5.07 -12.00 7.08
CA VAL A 70 6.04 -12.07 8.19
C VAL A 70 5.88 -10.88 9.14
N ALA A 71 5.80 -9.66 8.59
CA ALA A 71 5.57 -8.44 9.35
C ALA A 71 4.23 -8.45 10.09
N ASN A 72 3.14 -8.82 9.40
CA ASN A 72 1.80 -8.85 9.97
C ASN A 72 1.68 -9.93 11.08
N ASN A 73 2.33 -11.10 10.92
CA ASN A 73 2.37 -12.12 11.97
C ASN A 73 3.09 -11.63 13.23
N LYS A 74 4.21 -10.88 13.06
CA LYS A 74 4.90 -10.22 14.18
C LYS A 74 3.99 -9.16 14.81
N PHE A 75 3.38 -8.30 14.00
CA PHE A 75 2.52 -7.22 14.45
C PHE A 75 1.30 -7.71 15.27
N LEU A 76 0.80 -8.92 14.99
CA LEU A 76 -0.30 -9.54 15.71
C LEU A 76 -0.04 -9.68 17.22
N THR A 77 1.23 -9.76 17.62
CA THR A 77 1.67 -9.98 19.01
C THR A 77 2.29 -8.74 19.66
N GLU A 78 2.31 -7.60 18.96
CA GLU A 78 2.81 -6.35 19.54
C GLU A 78 1.84 -5.80 20.60
N PRO A 79 2.36 -5.09 21.62
CA PRO A 79 1.51 -4.43 22.63
C PRO A 79 0.53 -3.44 21.99
N ASN A 80 -0.68 -3.34 22.55
CA ASN A 80 -1.72 -2.42 22.10
C ASN A 80 -1.66 -1.04 22.78
N ASP A 81 -0.46 -0.62 23.19
CA ASP A 81 -0.19 0.61 23.96
C ASP A 81 -0.01 1.86 23.07
N GLY A 82 -0.16 1.71 21.74
CA GLY A 82 -0.04 2.79 20.77
C GLY A 82 1.38 3.10 20.31
N TYR A 83 2.40 2.36 20.76
CA TYR A 83 3.81 2.60 20.39
C TYR A 83 4.33 1.68 19.29
N THR A 84 3.47 0.85 18.73
CA THR A 84 3.76 0.10 17.50
C THR A 84 2.61 0.27 16.52
N ILE A 85 2.91 0.69 15.30
CA ILE A 85 1.97 0.77 14.17
C ILE A 85 2.46 -0.07 13.01
N ASN A 86 1.54 -0.50 12.17
CA ASN A 86 1.84 -1.19 10.92
C ASN A 86 1.37 -0.36 9.72
N LEU A 87 2.11 -0.44 8.62
CA LEU A 87 1.77 0.18 7.34
C LEU A 87 1.39 -0.91 6.31
N PRO A 88 0.18 -1.47 6.36
CA PRO A 88 -0.21 -2.52 5.43
C PRO A 88 -0.38 -1.98 4.01
N SER A 89 -0.14 -2.85 3.03
CA SER A 89 -0.71 -2.69 1.69
C SER A 89 -2.10 -3.34 1.67
N HIS A 90 -3.11 -2.59 1.27
CA HIS A 90 -4.50 -3.06 1.29
C HIS A 90 -4.67 -4.38 0.53
N MET A 91 -4.23 -4.42 -0.72
CA MET A 91 -4.41 -5.61 -1.56
C MET A 91 -3.70 -6.83 -0.96
N SER A 92 -2.46 -6.68 -0.48
CA SER A 92 -1.71 -7.78 0.13
C SER A 92 -2.38 -8.25 1.42
N SER A 93 -2.54 -7.35 2.39
CA SER A 93 -2.96 -7.72 3.76
C SER A 93 -4.42 -8.18 3.85
N TYR A 94 -5.32 -7.65 3.01
CA TYR A 94 -6.76 -7.88 3.12
C TYR A 94 -7.34 -8.77 2.01
N VAL A 95 -6.60 -9.00 0.92
CA VAL A 95 -7.12 -9.75 -0.23
C VAL A 95 -6.21 -10.91 -0.60
N THR A 96 -5.01 -10.64 -1.13
CA THR A 96 -4.19 -11.66 -1.78
C THR A 96 -3.56 -12.65 -0.81
N ASN A 97 -3.25 -12.23 0.42
CA ASN A 97 -2.70 -13.13 1.44
C ASN A 97 -3.69 -14.20 1.92
N ASP A 98 -5.00 -13.98 1.73
CA ASP A 98 -6.02 -15.00 2.01
C ASP A 98 -6.02 -16.14 0.98
N ILE A 99 -5.33 -15.95 -0.14
CA ILE A 99 -5.25 -16.90 -1.26
C ILE A 99 -3.83 -17.44 -1.38
N TRP A 100 -2.85 -16.56 -1.55
CA TRP A 100 -1.50 -16.94 -1.94
C TRP A 100 -0.56 -17.23 -0.78
N GLU A 101 -0.84 -16.70 0.41
CA GLU A 101 0.00 -16.87 1.60
C GLU A 101 -0.76 -17.53 2.77
N LYS A 102 -1.89 -18.18 2.48
CA LYS A 102 -2.81 -18.75 3.48
C LYS A 102 -2.13 -19.72 4.45
N SER A 103 -1.18 -20.50 3.98
CA SER A 103 -0.49 -21.54 4.78
C SER A 103 0.42 -20.96 5.87
N VAL A 104 0.93 -19.74 5.69
CA VAL A 104 1.87 -19.09 6.64
C VAL A 104 1.25 -17.92 7.39
N LYS A 105 0.06 -17.48 7.01
CA LYS A 105 -0.68 -16.38 7.60
C LYS A 105 -1.34 -16.79 8.93
N LYS A 106 -1.09 -16.04 10.01
CA LYS A 106 -1.63 -16.28 11.37
C LYS A 106 -2.70 -15.28 11.81
N TYR A 107 -3.05 -14.31 10.98
CA TYR A 107 -4.04 -13.26 11.26
C TYR A 107 -5.23 -13.38 10.32
N ASN A 108 -6.35 -12.79 10.72
CA ASN A 108 -7.57 -12.70 9.91
C ASN A 108 -7.77 -11.28 9.42
N TYR A 109 -8.76 -11.10 8.58
CA TYR A 109 -9.16 -9.80 8.03
C TYR A 109 -9.43 -8.75 9.13
N ASP A 110 -10.07 -9.15 10.25
CA ASP A 110 -10.44 -8.26 11.35
C ASP A 110 -9.46 -8.33 12.55
N SER A 111 -8.24 -8.85 12.36
CA SER A 111 -7.30 -9.03 13.47
C SER A 111 -6.71 -7.73 14.00
N PHE A 112 -6.63 -6.69 13.18
CA PHE A 112 -5.99 -5.42 13.52
C PHE A 112 -7.01 -4.30 13.64
N VAL A 113 -6.62 -3.22 14.31
CA VAL A 113 -7.42 -2.00 14.39
C VAL A 113 -7.02 -1.07 13.26
N ASP A 114 -7.91 -0.87 12.30
CA ASP A 114 -7.71 0.06 11.19
C ASP A 114 -7.82 1.51 11.70
N VAL A 115 -6.95 2.39 11.19
CA VAL A 115 -6.93 3.82 11.54
C VAL A 115 -7.44 4.65 10.38
N LEU A 116 -6.66 4.78 9.30
CA LEU A 116 -7.01 5.54 8.11
C LEU A 116 -6.14 5.15 6.92
N THR A 117 -6.61 5.45 5.71
CA THR A 117 -5.82 5.39 4.48
C THR A 117 -4.86 6.57 4.41
N ILE A 118 -3.58 6.30 4.14
CA ILE A 118 -2.56 7.35 3.96
C ILE A 118 -2.31 7.70 2.48
N GLY A 119 -2.77 6.88 1.56
CA GLY A 119 -2.69 7.15 0.14
C GLY A 119 -2.90 5.92 -0.73
N LYS A 120 -3.25 6.22 -1.99
CA LYS A 120 -3.40 5.24 -3.08
C LYS A 120 -2.57 5.71 -4.27
N SER A 121 -1.94 4.79 -4.98
CA SER A 121 -1.15 5.10 -6.18
C SER A 121 -1.53 4.16 -7.33
N PRO A 122 -1.77 4.68 -8.54
CA PRO A 122 -1.98 3.84 -9.70
C PRO A 122 -0.75 2.96 -9.91
N LEU A 123 -0.98 1.76 -10.44
CA LEU A 123 0.12 0.93 -10.90
C LEU A 123 0.50 1.35 -12.32
N VAL A 124 1.77 1.24 -12.61
CA VAL A 124 2.32 1.43 -13.96
C VAL A 124 2.97 0.14 -14.43
N LEU A 125 2.64 -0.27 -15.64
CA LEU A 125 3.43 -1.23 -16.39
C LEU A 125 4.64 -0.48 -16.94
N VAL A 126 5.82 -0.90 -16.57
CA VAL A 126 7.08 -0.35 -17.06
C VAL A 126 7.84 -1.37 -17.91
N ALA A 127 8.60 -0.87 -18.87
CA ALA A 127 9.58 -1.65 -19.61
C ALA A 127 10.99 -1.10 -19.40
N SER A 128 11.98 -1.97 -19.57
CA SER A 128 13.38 -1.56 -19.71
C SER A 128 13.55 -0.64 -20.93
N GLN A 129 14.54 0.25 -20.88
CA GLN A 129 14.91 1.08 -22.03
C GLN A 129 15.44 0.25 -23.21
N LYS A 130 15.86 -1.01 -22.99
CA LYS A 130 16.28 -1.95 -24.04
C LYS A 130 15.14 -2.70 -24.69
N SER A 131 13.90 -2.55 -24.19
CA SER A 131 12.72 -3.16 -24.78
C SER A 131 12.22 -2.35 -25.99
N ASP A 132 11.81 -3.04 -27.04
CA ASP A 132 11.12 -2.43 -28.19
C ASP A 132 9.63 -2.18 -27.91
N ILE A 133 9.12 -2.67 -26.78
CA ILE A 133 7.73 -2.51 -26.38
C ILE A 133 7.53 -1.14 -25.73
N THR A 134 6.64 -0.34 -26.34
CA THR A 134 6.38 1.04 -25.92
C THR A 134 4.91 1.34 -25.62
N THR A 135 4.00 0.41 -25.95
CA THR A 135 2.55 0.59 -25.79
C THR A 135 1.89 -0.63 -25.14
N PRO A 136 0.72 -0.47 -24.48
CA PRO A 136 -0.04 -1.60 -23.93
C PRO A 136 -0.42 -2.64 -24.98
N ASP A 137 -0.80 -2.21 -26.19
CA ASP A 137 -1.18 -3.11 -27.29
C ASP A 137 -0.01 -4.00 -27.73
N GLN A 138 1.19 -3.43 -27.82
CA GLN A 138 2.40 -4.19 -28.13
C GLN A 138 2.67 -5.21 -27.01
N PHE A 139 2.56 -4.81 -25.74
CA PHE A 139 2.76 -5.71 -24.60
C PHE A 139 1.74 -6.86 -24.61
N VAL A 140 0.45 -6.56 -24.78
CA VAL A 140 -0.59 -7.59 -24.83
C VAL A 140 -0.38 -8.53 -26.00
N ARG A 141 0.03 -8.02 -27.18
CA ARG A 141 0.39 -8.86 -28.31
C ARG A 141 1.58 -9.77 -27.98
N LEU A 142 2.63 -9.20 -27.39
CA LEU A 142 3.83 -9.95 -26.98
C LEU A 142 3.48 -11.11 -26.04
N ILE A 143 2.72 -10.86 -24.96
CA ILE A 143 2.38 -11.92 -23.99
C ILE A 143 1.45 -12.98 -24.56
N ARG A 144 0.63 -12.64 -25.55
CA ARG A 144 -0.26 -13.58 -26.25
C ARG A 144 0.49 -14.49 -27.21
N THR A 145 1.46 -13.95 -27.94
CA THR A 145 2.20 -14.66 -29.00
C THR A 145 3.60 -15.07 -28.56
N ALA A 146 3.86 -15.10 -27.26
CA ALA A 146 5.15 -15.45 -26.69
C ALA A 146 5.63 -16.83 -27.20
N THR A 147 6.87 -16.87 -27.71
CA THR A 147 7.59 -18.09 -28.13
C THR A 147 8.82 -18.37 -27.28
N SER A 148 9.15 -17.46 -26.36
CA SER A 148 10.23 -17.58 -25.38
C SER A 148 9.77 -17.08 -24.01
N PRO A 149 10.45 -17.45 -22.92
CA PRO A 149 10.09 -17.01 -21.58
C PRO A 149 10.12 -15.48 -21.43
N ILE A 150 9.06 -14.92 -20.85
CA ILE A 150 8.93 -13.49 -20.50
C ILE A 150 8.70 -13.38 -19.00
N ASN A 151 9.59 -12.66 -18.34
CA ASN A 151 9.53 -12.41 -16.90
C ASN A 151 9.04 -10.99 -16.62
N VAL A 152 8.02 -10.86 -15.76
CA VAL A 152 7.44 -9.59 -15.34
C VAL A 152 7.65 -9.40 -13.84
N ALA A 153 8.40 -8.39 -13.44
CA ALA A 153 8.68 -8.10 -12.04
C ALA A 153 7.42 -7.62 -11.31
N VAL A 154 7.11 -8.25 -10.17
CA VAL A 154 6.02 -7.87 -9.28
C VAL A 154 6.52 -7.83 -7.83
N GLY A 155 6.17 -6.80 -7.08
CA GLY A 155 6.69 -6.58 -5.72
C GLY A 155 5.59 -6.49 -4.65
N GLY A 156 4.43 -7.15 -4.87
CA GLY A 156 3.33 -7.18 -3.91
C GLY A 156 2.00 -7.58 -4.52
N GLY A 157 0.99 -7.82 -3.70
CA GLY A 157 -0.30 -8.36 -4.08
C GLY A 157 -1.05 -7.54 -5.13
N ALA A 158 -1.04 -6.21 -5.03
CA ALA A 158 -1.67 -5.36 -6.05
C ALA A 158 -0.99 -5.51 -7.43
N HIS A 159 0.35 -5.56 -7.45
CA HIS A 159 1.14 -5.71 -8.67
C HIS A 159 0.87 -7.05 -9.34
N ARG A 160 0.84 -8.11 -8.53
CA ARG A 160 0.49 -9.44 -8.98
C ARG A 160 -0.95 -9.50 -9.50
N THR A 161 -1.91 -8.90 -8.80
CA THR A 161 -3.31 -8.82 -9.26
C THR A 161 -3.40 -8.12 -10.62
N ALA A 162 -2.72 -7.00 -10.82
CA ALA A 162 -2.72 -6.32 -12.11
C ALA A 162 -2.08 -7.18 -13.22
N PHE A 163 -1.00 -7.90 -12.91
CA PHE A 163 -0.41 -8.87 -13.83
C PHE A 163 -1.43 -9.95 -14.24
N GLU A 164 -2.14 -10.55 -13.28
CA GLU A 164 -3.13 -11.59 -13.57
C GLU A 164 -4.28 -11.09 -14.45
N PHE A 165 -4.75 -9.85 -14.22
CA PHE A 165 -5.76 -9.22 -15.10
C PHE A 165 -5.23 -9.02 -16.52
N LEU A 166 -3.98 -8.57 -16.68
CA LEU A 166 -3.37 -8.44 -18.00
C LEU A 166 -3.24 -9.80 -18.70
N MET A 167 -2.84 -10.84 -17.97
CA MET A 167 -2.75 -12.20 -18.51
C MET A 167 -4.11 -12.74 -18.93
N GLU A 168 -5.13 -12.58 -18.10
CA GLU A 168 -6.48 -13.06 -18.39
C GLU A 168 -7.11 -12.31 -19.57
N ARG A 169 -7.19 -10.97 -19.48
CA ARG A 169 -7.84 -10.14 -20.51
C ARG A 169 -7.03 -10.09 -21.80
N GLY A 170 -5.71 -10.09 -21.70
CA GLY A 170 -4.78 -10.16 -22.83
C GLY A 170 -4.69 -11.54 -23.48
N ARG A 171 -5.26 -12.59 -22.86
CA ARG A 171 -5.09 -14.00 -23.27
C ARG A 171 -3.62 -14.39 -23.37
N GLY A 172 -2.84 -14.01 -22.34
CA GLY A 172 -1.40 -14.26 -22.30
C GLY A 172 -1.06 -15.75 -22.19
N ASN A 173 0.04 -16.14 -22.78
CA ASN A 173 0.57 -17.50 -22.69
C ASN A 173 1.18 -17.77 -21.31
N ARG A 174 0.41 -18.42 -20.43
CA ARG A 174 0.80 -18.69 -19.04
C ARG A 174 1.96 -19.67 -18.91
N ASP A 175 2.29 -20.43 -19.92
CA ASP A 175 3.43 -21.36 -19.89
C ASP A 175 4.76 -20.60 -20.04
N LEU A 176 4.76 -19.48 -20.77
CA LEU A 176 5.95 -18.69 -21.08
C LEU A 176 6.03 -17.34 -20.35
N VAL A 177 4.89 -16.75 -19.95
CA VAL A 177 4.87 -15.43 -19.30
C VAL A 177 4.68 -15.62 -17.79
N LYS A 178 5.72 -15.29 -17.02
CA LYS A 178 5.75 -15.54 -15.59
C LYS A 178 5.97 -14.25 -14.76
N PRO A 179 5.27 -14.11 -13.63
CA PRO A 179 5.60 -13.08 -12.66
C PRO A 179 6.82 -13.49 -11.83
N ILE A 180 7.78 -12.61 -11.71
CA ILE A 180 8.92 -12.77 -10.80
C ILE A 180 8.65 -11.95 -9.54
N LYS A 181 8.51 -12.63 -8.41
CA LYS A 181 8.17 -12.03 -7.12
C LYS A 181 9.41 -11.43 -6.45
N PHE A 182 9.33 -10.16 -6.10
CA PHE A 182 10.31 -9.42 -5.31
C PHE A 182 9.76 -9.07 -3.92
N ASN A 183 10.64 -8.84 -2.95
CA ASN A 183 10.26 -8.45 -1.58
C ASN A 183 9.88 -6.96 -1.46
N GLY A 184 9.26 -6.40 -2.48
CA GLY A 184 8.78 -5.03 -2.54
C GLY A 184 8.93 -4.40 -3.93
N PRO A 185 8.32 -3.24 -4.16
CA PRO A 185 8.30 -2.60 -5.47
C PRO A 185 9.66 -2.00 -5.88
N MET A 186 10.49 -1.57 -4.93
CA MET A 186 11.79 -0.95 -5.25
C MET A 186 12.74 -1.95 -5.91
N PRO A 187 13.04 -3.15 -5.34
CA PRO A 187 13.87 -4.12 -6.04
C PRO A 187 13.25 -4.61 -7.36
N ALA A 188 11.91 -4.65 -7.48
CA ALA A 188 11.25 -4.99 -8.72
C ALA A 188 11.54 -3.98 -9.84
N VAL A 189 11.40 -2.68 -9.58
CA VAL A 189 11.69 -1.65 -10.59
C VAL A 189 13.18 -1.54 -10.90
N GLN A 190 14.04 -1.78 -9.91
CA GLN A 190 15.50 -1.83 -10.12
C GLN A 190 15.90 -2.98 -11.06
N SER A 191 15.25 -4.15 -10.93
CA SER A 191 15.47 -5.27 -11.85
C SER A 191 15.14 -4.89 -13.30
N VAL A 192 14.08 -4.09 -13.53
CA VAL A 192 13.73 -3.60 -14.86
C VAL A 192 14.74 -2.57 -15.37
N ALA A 193 15.17 -1.65 -14.50
CA ALA A 193 16.15 -0.62 -14.85
C ALA A 193 17.53 -1.20 -15.20
N GLN A 194 17.87 -2.35 -14.60
CA GLN A 194 19.15 -3.05 -14.79
C GLN A 194 19.10 -4.11 -15.88
N TYR A 195 17.96 -4.33 -16.53
CA TYR A 195 17.83 -5.34 -17.58
C TYR A 195 18.82 -5.07 -18.74
N ASP A 196 19.64 -6.06 -19.04
CA ASP A 196 20.72 -5.97 -20.03
C ASP A 196 20.47 -6.81 -21.30
N GLY A 197 19.30 -7.46 -21.40
CA GLY A 197 18.91 -8.40 -22.44
C GLY A 197 19.11 -9.86 -22.04
N LYS A 198 19.75 -10.13 -20.88
CA LYS A 198 20.01 -11.47 -20.35
C LYS A 198 19.64 -11.60 -18.86
N THR A 199 20.01 -10.62 -18.06
CA THR A 199 19.77 -10.58 -16.63
C THR A 199 18.76 -9.49 -16.28
N GLY A 200 18.08 -9.62 -15.13
CA GLY A 200 16.98 -8.75 -14.74
C GLY A 200 15.64 -9.17 -15.35
N THR A 201 14.68 -8.27 -15.32
CA THR A 201 13.35 -8.46 -15.94
C THR A 201 13.08 -7.35 -16.95
N GLU A 202 12.60 -7.73 -18.12
CA GLU A 202 12.32 -6.73 -19.18
C GLU A 202 11.14 -5.82 -18.81
N PHE A 203 10.16 -6.36 -18.08
CA PHE A 203 8.93 -5.67 -17.69
C PHE A 203 8.71 -5.73 -16.20
N GLY A 204 7.89 -4.80 -15.68
CA GLY A 204 7.44 -4.85 -14.30
C GLY A 204 6.17 -4.04 -14.07
N ILE A 205 5.46 -4.38 -13.00
CA ILE A 205 4.25 -3.67 -12.56
C ILE A 205 4.47 -3.22 -11.12
N MET A 206 4.34 -1.92 -10.87
CA MET A 206 4.53 -1.33 -9.53
C MET A 206 3.81 0.02 -9.42
N PRO A 207 3.69 0.58 -8.18
CA PRO A 207 3.11 1.92 -8.00
C PRO A 207 3.95 2.98 -8.69
N ILE A 208 3.32 3.92 -9.37
CA ILE A 208 4.06 5.04 -9.99
C ILE A 208 4.79 5.88 -8.95
N ALA A 209 4.28 6.00 -7.74
CA ALA A 209 4.96 6.70 -6.64
C ALA A 209 6.37 6.13 -6.35
N VAL A 210 6.60 4.84 -6.63
CA VAL A 210 7.92 4.19 -6.48
C VAL A 210 8.72 4.24 -7.79
N ALA A 211 8.07 4.02 -8.93
CA ALA A 211 8.74 3.98 -10.24
C ALA A 211 9.14 5.37 -10.76
N ARG A 212 8.47 6.44 -10.31
CA ARG A 212 8.61 7.80 -10.82
C ARG A 212 10.06 8.27 -10.98
N PRO A 213 10.95 8.16 -9.98
CA PRO A 213 12.32 8.65 -10.12
C PRO A 213 13.08 7.97 -11.27
N LEU A 214 12.83 6.69 -11.51
CA LEU A 214 13.48 5.93 -12.58
C LEU A 214 12.83 6.19 -13.95
N VAL A 215 11.52 6.48 -13.98
CA VAL A 215 10.82 6.92 -15.21
C VAL A 215 11.33 8.30 -15.63
N GLU A 216 11.36 9.27 -14.72
CA GLU A 216 11.82 10.63 -14.96
C GLU A 216 13.32 10.69 -15.32
N ALA A 217 14.13 9.81 -14.74
CA ALA A 217 15.55 9.66 -15.09
C ALA A 217 15.77 8.88 -16.40
N GLY A 218 14.72 8.45 -17.11
CA GLY A 218 14.82 7.66 -18.34
C GLY A 218 15.49 6.30 -18.16
N LYS A 219 15.42 5.70 -16.95
CA LYS A 219 15.97 4.36 -16.68
C LYS A 219 15.00 3.24 -17.00
N VAL A 220 13.71 3.52 -16.89
CA VAL A 220 12.61 2.66 -17.32
C VAL A 220 11.59 3.49 -18.09
N ARG A 221 10.80 2.84 -18.93
CA ARG A 221 9.73 3.47 -19.73
C ARG A 221 8.38 3.09 -19.13
N ALA A 222 7.52 4.09 -18.85
CA ALA A 222 6.12 3.85 -18.52
C ALA A 222 5.35 3.48 -19.80
N ILE A 223 4.69 2.31 -19.80
CA ILE A 223 3.92 1.81 -20.95
C ILE A 223 2.43 2.09 -20.78
N GLY A 224 1.89 1.95 -19.56
CA GLY A 224 0.47 2.15 -19.31
C GLY A 224 0.12 2.12 -17.82
N PHE A 225 -0.94 2.82 -17.44
CA PHE A 225 -1.44 2.91 -16.08
C PHE A 225 -2.69 2.06 -15.86
N THR A 226 -2.79 1.46 -14.67
CA THR A 226 -4.07 0.92 -14.18
C THR A 226 -5.03 2.06 -13.83
N GLY A 227 -6.33 1.74 -13.72
CA GLY A 227 -7.35 2.71 -13.36
C GLY A 227 -8.14 3.23 -14.55
N THR A 228 -9.02 4.21 -14.29
CA THR A 228 -9.99 4.73 -15.26
C THR A 228 -9.75 6.19 -15.65
N ARG A 229 -8.81 6.87 -14.98
CA ARG A 229 -8.50 8.28 -15.21
C ARG A 229 -7.06 8.44 -15.71
N LYS A 230 -6.86 9.24 -16.75
CA LYS A 230 -5.51 9.63 -17.22
C LYS A 230 -4.77 10.39 -16.12
N MET A 231 -3.46 10.19 -16.07
CA MET A 231 -2.59 10.88 -15.12
C MET A 231 -2.12 12.20 -15.73
N PRO A 232 -2.49 13.37 -15.17
CA PRO A 232 -2.07 14.67 -15.73
C PRO A 232 -0.55 14.85 -15.82
N GLN A 233 0.20 14.19 -14.93
CA GLN A 233 1.67 14.21 -14.91
C GLN A 233 2.29 13.37 -16.05
N TYR A 234 1.51 12.48 -16.65
CA TYR A 234 1.93 11.56 -17.72
C TYR A 234 0.87 11.50 -18.83
N PRO A 235 0.59 12.64 -19.52
CA PRO A 235 -0.53 12.76 -20.47
C PRO A 235 -0.43 11.81 -21.65
N ASP A 236 0.80 11.46 -22.04
CA ASP A 236 1.09 10.60 -23.20
C ASP A 236 1.08 9.10 -22.85
N VAL A 237 1.05 8.74 -21.56
CA VAL A 237 1.02 7.34 -21.15
C VAL A 237 -0.43 6.85 -21.09
N PRO A 238 -0.80 5.83 -21.90
CA PRO A 238 -2.17 5.37 -21.98
C PRO A 238 -2.62 4.59 -20.75
N LEU A 239 -3.93 4.33 -20.68
CA LEU A 239 -4.48 3.44 -19.66
C LEU A 239 -4.42 1.98 -20.13
N LEU A 240 -4.06 1.08 -19.24
CA LEU A 240 -4.13 -0.38 -19.46
C LEU A 240 -5.57 -0.88 -19.65
N ASN A 241 -6.57 -0.09 -19.20
CA ASN A 241 -7.98 -0.40 -19.36
C ASN A 241 -8.42 -0.50 -20.84
N THR A 242 -7.66 0.08 -21.75
CA THR A 242 -7.90 -0.03 -23.22
C THR A 242 -7.66 -1.44 -23.73
N VAL A 243 -6.74 -2.18 -23.13
CA VAL A 243 -6.33 -3.54 -23.55
C VAL A 243 -6.75 -4.62 -22.52
N ALA A 244 -7.02 -4.22 -21.27
CA ALA A 244 -7.50 -5.07 -20.20
C ALA A 244 -8.67 -4.40 -19.47
N PRO A 245 -9.90 -4.43 -20.04
CA PRO A 245 -11.05 -3.78 -19.45
C PRO A 245 -11.31 -4.24 -18.03
N GLY A 246 -11.56 -3.28 -17.12
CA GLY A 246 -11.79 -3.53 -15.71
C GLY A 246 -10.53 -3.59 -14.84
N ILE A 247 -9.32 -3.33 -15.40
CA ILE A 247 -8.08 -3.27 -14.61
C ILE A 247 -8.02 -1.98 -13.79
N ASN A 248 -8.75 -1.96 -12.68
CA ASN A 248 -8.85 -0.83 -11.75
C ASN A 248 -8.17 -1.17 -10.41
N VAL A 249 -6.91 -1.56 -10.46
CA VAL A 249 -6.10 -1.97 -9.31
C VAL A 249 -5.17 -0.85 -8.91
N TYR A 250 -5.13 -0.53 -7.61
CA TYR A 250 -4.25 0.47 -7.02
C TYR A 250 -3.39 -0.16 -5.93
N ALA A 251 -2.17 0.35 -5.74
CA ALA A 251 -1.50 0.22 -4.47
C ALA A 251 -2.14 1.21 -3.49
N ALA A 252 -2.59 0.74 -2.36
CA ALA A 252 -3.22 1.55 -1.33
C ALA A 252 -2.64 1.18 0.03
N TRP A 253 -2.47 2.17 0.91
CA TRP A 253 -1.75 2.04 2.16
C TRP A 253 -2.51 2.69 3.30
N ALA A 254 -2.41 2.07 4.48
CA ALA A 254 -3.06 2.54 5.70
C ALA A 254 -2.10 2.59 6.88
N ILE A 255 -2.60 3.12 7.98
CA ILE A 255 -2.06 2.91 9.32
C ILE A 255 -2.97 1.91 10.03
N GLN A 256 -2.36 0.93 10.70
CA GLN A 256 -3.02 -0.01 11.60
C GLN A 256 -2.38 0.01 12.98
N LEU A 257 -3.18 -0.33 13.98
CA LEU A 257 -2.78 -0.57 15.36
C LEU A 257 -2.98 -2.04 15.74
N PRO A 258 -2.27 -2.55 16.77
CA PRO A 258 -2.41 -3.91 17.24
C PRO A 258 -3.85 -4.26 17.66
N PRO A 259 -4.18 -5.55 17.77
CA PRO A 259 -5.52 -5.97 18.21
C PRO A 259 -5.89 -5.36 19.57
N LYS A 260 -7.15 -4.95 19.73
CA LYS A 260 -7.70 -4.43 21.00
C LYS A 260 -7.07 -3.12 21.49
N THR A 261 -6.46 -2.32 20.59
CA THR A 261 -5.99 -0.98 20.94
C THR A 261 -7.16 -0.10 21.37
N ASP A 262 -7.00 0.64 22.46
CA ASP A 262 -8.02 1.51 23.02
C ASP A 262 -8.42 2.62 22.06
N LYS A 263 -9.71 2.98 22.08
CA LYS A 263 -10.28 4.00 21.19
C LYS A 263 -9.59 5.36 21.27
N GLU A 264 -9.15 5.76 22.45
CA GLU A 264 -8.45 7.03 22.67
C GLU A 264 -7.15 7.10 21.85
N ILE A 265 -6.40 6.00 21.80
CA ILE A 265 -5.19 5.87 21.00
C ILE A 265 -5.54 5.95 19.49
N VAL A 266 -6.57 5.22 19.09
CA VAL A 266 -7.06 5.24 17.70
C VAL A 266 -7.45 6.66 17.28
N ASP A 267 -8.23 7.36 18.12
CA ASP A 267 -8.70 8.72 17.87
C ASP A 267 -7.53 9.70 17.72
N TRP A 268 -6.48 9.56 18.51
CA TRP A 268 -5.26 10.36 18.38
C TRP A 268 -4.61 10.16 17.01
N TYR A 269 -4.44 8.91 16.57
CA TYR A 269 -3.85 8.61 15.26
C TYR A 269 -4.73 9.10 14.10
N VAL A 270 -6.05 8.88 14.18
CA VAL A 270 -7.02 9.37 13.18
C VAL A 270 -6.94 10.88 13.05
N LYS A 271 -6.96 11.60 14.18
CA LYS A 271 -6.90 13.06 14.17
C LYS A 271 -5.55 13.55 13.63
N THR A 272 -4.45 13.10 14.22
CA THR A 272 -3.10 13.60 13.92
C THR A 272 -2.69 13.33 12.48
N PHE A 273 -2.86 12.10 12.01
CA PHE A 273 -2.52 11.74 10.64
C PHE A 273 -3.57 12.18 9.63
N GLY A 274 -4.85 12.25 10.01
CA GLY A 274 -5.90 12.82 9.18
C GLY A 274 -5.67 14.31 8.89
N ASP A 275 -5.29 15.10 9.89
CA ASP A 275 -4.93 16.50 9.72
C ASP A 275 -3.69 16.65 8.81
N ALA A 276 -2.68 15.78 8.99
CA ALA A 276 -1.49 15.76 8.13
C ALA A 276 -1.81 15.40 6.67
N VAL A 277 -2.70 14.41 6.43
CA VAL A 277 -3.15 14.02 5.08
C VAL A 277 -3.88 15.17 4.38
N ARG A 278 -4.67 15.97 5.12
CA ARG A 278 -5.40 17.14 4.58
C ARG A 278 -4.53 18.37 4.41
N SER A 279 -3.31 18.40 4.94
CA SER A 279 -2.43 19.56 4.89
C SER A 279 -2.07 19.94 3.44
N GLU A 280 -1.81 21.25 3.21
CA GLU A 280 -1.35 21.73 1.90
C GLU A 280 -0.02 21.09 1.50
N GLU A 281 0.89 20.91 2.46
CA GLU A 281 2.19 20.27 2.21
C GLU A 281 2.04 18.84 1.71
N TYR A 282 1.11 18.04 2.27
CA TYR A 282 0.85 16.68 1.78
C TYR A 282 0.09 16.69 0.46
N ARG A 283 -0.82 17.65 0.24
CA ARG A 283 -1.54 17.82 -1.01
C ARG A 283 -0.59 18.04 -2.19
N GLU A 284 0.37 18.95 -2.03
CA GLU A 284 1.37 19.22 -3.07
C GLU A 284 2.27 17.99 -3.30
N TRP A 285 2.73 17.35 -2.23
CA TRP A 285 3.52 16.12 -2.34
C TRP A 285 2.75 15.01 -3.08
N ARG A 286 1.48 14.80 -2.76
CA ARG A 286 0.62 13.81 -3.45
C ARG A 286 0.48 14.10 -4.93
N ARG A 287 0.25 15.36 -5.28
CA ARG A 287 0.14 15.80 -6.66
C ARG A 287 1.39 15.43 -7.46
N LEU A 288 2.58 15.68 -6.90
CA LEU A 288 3.86 15.36 -7.54
C LEU A 288 4.12 13.84 -7.64
N ASN A 289 3.64 13.07 -6.66
CA ASN A 289 3.91 11.63 -6.58
C ASN A 289 2.77 10.75 -7.12
N VAL A 290 1.74 11.35 -7.71
CA VAL A 290 0.56 10.65 -8.24
C VAL A 290 -0.09 9.77 -7.16
N VAL A 291 -0.29 10.35 -5.98
CA VAL A 291 -0.97 9.73 -4.84
C VAL A 291 -2.30 10.41 -4.59
N PHE A 292 -3.34 9.66 -4.31
CA PHE A 292 -4.68 10.17 -4.01
C PHE A 292 -5.30 9.41 -2.83
N TYR A 293 -6.42 9.90 -2.31
CA TYR A 293 -7.28 9.23 -1.32
C TYR A 293 -8.72 9.72 -1.50
N GLU A 294 -9.67 9.01 -0.92
CA GLU A 294 -11.04 9.48 -0.78
C GLU A 294 -11.26 9.94 0.67
N GLU A 295 -12.02 11.02 0.87
CA GLU A 295 -12.14 11.66 2.18
C GLU A 295 -12.76 10.75 3.26
N ASP A 296 -13.69 9.89 2.90
CA ASP A 296 -14.31 8.91 3.81
C ASP A 296 -13.30 7.86 4.32
N GLU A 297 -12.25 7.55 3.56
CA GLU A 297 -11.19 6.62 3.93
C GLU A 297 -10.23 7.15 5.01
N LEU A 298 -10.37 8.41 5.40
CA LEU A 298 -9.63 9.00 6.52
C LEU A 298 -10.25 8.68 7.89
N THR A 299 -11.08 7.67 7.94
CA THR A 299 -11.70 7.12 9.15
C THR A 299 -11.60 5.61 9.17
N PRO A 300 -11.62 4.96 10.36
CA PRO A 300 -11.65 3.50 10.46
C PRO A 300 -12.80 2.85 9.69
N ALA A 301 -14.00 3.45 9.76
CA ALA A 301 -15.18 2.93 9.08
C ALA A 301 -15.07 3.03 7.55
N GLY A 302 -14.57 4.14 7.04
CA GLY A 302 -14.38 4.32 5.60
C GLY A 302 -13.25 3.46 5.04
N LEU A 303 -12.15 3.30 5.78
CA LEU A 303 -11.10 2.35 5.43
C LEU A 303 -11.66 0.92 5.36
N LYS A 304 -12.42 0.49 6.39
CA LYS A 304 -13.03 -0.85 6.38
C LYS A 304 -13.99 -1.04 5.18
N LYS A 305 -14.85 -0.07 4.91
CA LYS A 305 -15.74 -0.09 3.73
C LYS A 305 -14.94 -0.31 2.44
N ASN A 306 -13.86 0.44 2.24
CA ASN A 306 -13.00 0.28 1.08
C ASN A 306 -12.39 -1.14 1.00
N MET A 307 -11.96 -1.70 2.16
CA MET A 307 -11.43 -3.06 2.20
C MET A 307 -12.50 -4.12 1.86
N ASP A 308 -13.72 -3.95 2.36
CA ASP A 308 -14.84 -4.85 2.03
C ASP A 308 -15.15 -4.82 0.52
N GLU A 309 -15.15 -3.65 -0.11
CA GLU A 309 -15.32 -3.47 -1.55
C GLU A 309 -14.19 -4.13 -2.37
N LEU A 310 -12.93 -3.96 -1.94
CA LEU A 310 -11.79 -4.62 -2.57
C LEU A 310 -11.91 -6.15 -2.49
N ARG A 311 -12.28 -6.68 -1.33
CA ARG A 311 -12.49 -8.12 -1.13
C ARG A 311 -13.61 -8.64 -2.02
N ALA A 312 -14.75 -7.97 -2.04
CA ALA A 312 -15.90 -8.35 -2.87
C ALA A 312 -15.55 -8.36 -4.37
N THR A 313 -14.74 -7.40 -4.81
CA THR A 313 -14.34 -7.26 -6.22
C THR A 313 -13.31 -8.30 -6.64
N PHE A 314 -12.24 -8.47 -5.85
CA PHE A 314 -11.05 -9.19 -6.31
C PHE A 314 -10.97 -10.64 -5.83
N LEU A 315 -11.49 -11.01 -4.66
CA LEU A 315 -11.42 -12.40 -4.19
C LEU A 315 -12.06 -13.42 -5.15
N PRO A 316 -13.24 -13.17 -5.72
CA PRO A 316 -13.84 -14.13 -6.67
C PRO A 316 -12.95 -14.38 -7.88
N VAL A 317 -12.37 -13.31 -8.45
CA VAL A 317 -11.49 -13.40 -9.63
C VAL A 317 -10.18 -14.12 -9.28
N LEU A 318 -9.52 -13.72 -8.18
CA LEU A 318 -8.22 -14.27 -7.80
C LEU A 318 -8.28 -15.75 -7.40
N ARG A 319 -9.42 -16.23 -6.89
CA ARG A 319 -9.62 -17.65 -6.55
C ARG A 319 -9.68 -18.56 -7.78
N THR A 320 -9.96 -18.02 -8.97
CA THR A 320 -9.98 -18.79 -10.22
C THR A 320 -8.59 -18.97 -10.83
N ILE A 321 -7.57 -18.28 -10.29
CA ILE A 321 -6.20 -18.36 -10.80
C ILE A 321 -5.56 -19.65 -10.29
N ASP A 322 -5.21 -20.53 -11.22
CA ASP A 322 -4.50 -21.76 -10.93
C ASP A 322 -3.00 -21.49 -10.66
N LEU A 323 -2.59 -21.57 -9.39
CA LEU A 323 -1.22 -21.36 -8.97
C LEU A 323 -0.33 -22.59 -9.16
N SER A 324 -0.90 -23.75 -9.52
CA SER A 324 -0.11 -24.99 -9.72
C SER A 324 0.82 -24.92 -10.94
N LYS A 325 0.67 -23.88 -11.76
CA LYS A 325 1.46 -23.66 -12.98
C LYS A 325 2.58 -22.61 -12.80
N GLU A 326 2.90 -22.24 -11.56
CA GLU A 326 3.95 -21.24 -11.24
C GLU A 326 5.31 -21.82 -10.92
#